data_e7d92f772362bd324ea4f6ef51812e9d
#
_entry.id   e7d92f772362bd324ea4f6ef51812e9d
#
_cell.length_a   1.000
_cell.length_b   1.000
_cell.length_c   1.000
_cell.angle_alpha   90.00
_cell.angle_beta   90.00
_cell.angle_gamma   90.00
#
_symmetry.space_group_name_H-M   'P 1'
#
loop_
_entity.id
_entity.type
_entity.pdbx_description
1 polymer ?
#
loop_
_entity_poly.entity_id
_entity_poly.type
_entity_poly.pdbx_seq_one_letter_code
_entity_poly.pdbx_strand_id
1 'polypeptide(L)'
;MVDVEQLKKEEIEELTKPVTLESLILEGVETKVPVTVDFPTKDGLVPVTCIIRPLTSSEWENATNYAMKNKKDFILKILEKGVLNDDGEPLGFELLSKMPMGVVTELYKYISDISGVKEDKEEQYKLTRELMGF
;
A
#
# COMPACT_ATOMS: atom_id res chain seq x y z
N MET A 1 14.11 -44.23 -3.73
CA MET A 1 13.25 -43.74 -4.83
C MET A 1 12.04 -43.03 -4.21
N VAL A 2 11.98 -41.73 -4.35
CA VAL A 2 10.86 -40.95 -3.80
C VAL A 2 9.66 -41.19 -4.72
N ASP A 3 8.57 -41.62 -4.12
CA ASP A 3 7.34 -41.90 -4.84
C ASP A 3 6.73 -40.56 -5.34
N VAL A 4 6.42 -40.50 -6.63
CA VAL A 4 5.83 -39.29 -7.23
C VAL A 4 4.48 -38.93 -6.60
N GLU A 5 3.75 -39.91 -6.09
CA GLU A 5 2.51 -39.69 -5.33
C GLU A 5 2.77 -39.04 -3.96
N GLN A 6 3.89 -39.37 -3.32
CA GLN A 6 4.28 -38.78 -2.06
C GLN A 6 4.75 -37.34 -2.22
N LEU A 7 5.47 -37.02 -3.29
CA LEU A 7 5.84 -35.65 -3.66
C LEU A 7 4.63 -34.78 -3.95
N LYS A 8 3.63 -35.30 -4.65
CA LYS A 8 2.37 -34.61 -4.90
C LYS A 8 1.56 -34.39 -3.62
N LYS A 9 1.62 -35.33 -2.69
CA LYS A 9 0.95 -35.23 -1.39
C LYS A 9 1.59 -34.16 -0.50
N GLU A 10 2.91 -34.09 -0.49
CA GLU A 10 3.67 -33.06 0.24
C GLU A 10 3.44 -31.67 -0.37
N GLU A 11 3.40 -31.56 -1.70
CA GLU A 11 3.04 -30.32 -2.40
C GLU A 11 1.62 -29.86 -2.09
N ILE A 12 0.67 -30.80 -2.06
CA ILE A 12 -0.73 -30.50 -1.71
C ILE A 12 -0.85 -30.13 -0.24
N GLU A 13 -0.11 -30.77 0.66
CA GLU A 13 -0.08 -30.44 2.08
C GLU A 13 0.53 -29.06 2.33
N GLU A 14 1.57 -28.66 1.59
CA GLU A 14 2.13 -27.31 1.66
C GLU A 14 1.17 -26.25 1.10
N LEU A 15 0.48 -26.56 0.00
CA LEU A 15 -0.51 -25.68 -0.63
C LEU A 15 -1.80 -25.56 0.18
N THR A 16 -2.12 -26.60 0.98
CA THR A 16 -3.34 -26.64 1.81
C THR A 16 -3.07 -26.38 3.28
N LYS A 17 -1.83 -26.06 3.65
CA LYS A 17 -1.50 -25.66 5.01
C LYS A 17 -2.40 -24.49 5.41
N PRO A 18 -3.20 -24.61 6.49
CA PRO A 18 -4.09 -23.52 6.87
C PRO A 18 -3.28 -22.28 7.18
N VAL A 19 -3.43 -21.26 6.33
CA VAL A 19 -2.83 -19.95 6.57
C VAL A 19 -3.63 -19.30 7.67
N THR A 20 -3.02 -19.02 8.80
CA THR A 20 -3.71 -18.36 9.90
C THR A 20 -3.85 -16.87 9.62
N LEU A 21 -4.93 -16.26 10.09
CA LEU A 21 -5.13 -14.82 9.98
C LEU A 21 -3.97 -14.06 10.61
N GLU A 22 -3.49 -14.52 11.75
CA GLU A 22 -2.35 -13.92 12.45
C GLU A 22 -1.08 -13.91 11.59
N SER A 23 -0.75 -15.03 10.92
CA SER A 23 0.42 -15.09 10.05
C SER A 23 0.31 -14.17 8.84
N LEU A 24 -0.88 -14.01 8.27
CA LEU A 24 -1.13 -13.07 7.18
C LEU A 24 -0.98 -11.62 7.62
N ILE A 25 -1.44 -11.30 8.83
CA ILE A 25 -1.30 -9.95 9.39
C ILE A 25 0.18 -9.62 9.58
N LEU A 26 0.96 -10.52 10.17
CA LEU A 26 2.39 -10.33 10.40
C LEU A 26 3.18 -10.23 9.09
N GLU A 27 2.85 -11.07 8.11
CA GLU A 27 3.46 -11.00 6.78
C GLU A 27 3.16 -9.66 6.09
N GLY A 28 1.92 -9.17 6.18
CA GLY A 28 1.51 -7.89 5.60
C GLY A 28 2.28 -6.71 6.18
N VAL A 29 2.52 -6.70 7.49
CA VAL A 29 3.28 -5.64 8.17
C VAL A 29 4.74 -5.59 7.68
N GLU A 30 5.32 -6.73 7.33
CA GLU A 30 6.71 -6.83 6.86
C GLU A 30 6.86 -6.72 5.34
N THR A 31 5.75 -6.71 4.60
CA THR A 31 5.78 -6.65 3.14
C THR A 31 6.34 -5.32 2.64
N LYS A 32 7.32 -5.39 1.75
CA LYS A 32 7.88 -4.24 1.04
C LYS A 32 7.84 -4.52 -0.46
N VAL A 33 7.32 -3.58 -1.23
CA VAL A 33 7.09 -3.76 -2.66
C VAL A 33 7.81 -2.68 -3.45
N PRO A 34 8.69 -3.05 -4.40
CA PRO A 34 9.27 -2.07 -5.30
C PRO A 34 8.26 -1.70 -6.38
N VAL A 35 8.10 -0.41 -6.62
CA VAL A 35 7.27 0.12 -7.70
C VAL A 35 8.08 1.12 -8.51
N THR A 36 7.83 1.19 -9.81
CA THR A 36 8.48 2.16 -10.70
C THR A 36 7.50 3.27 -11.03
N VAL A 37 7.90 4.50 -10.78
CA VAL A 37 7.13 5.69 -11.08
C VAL A 37 7.94 6.59 -12.00
N ASP A 38 7.26 7.31 -12.90
CA ASP A 38 7.89 8.26 -13.79
C ASP A 38 8.00 9.62 -13.10
N PHE A 39 9.22 10.05 -12.87
CA PHE A 39 9.51 11.30 -12.20
C PHE A 39 9.82 12.39 -13.23
N PRO A 40 9.09 13.51 -13.26
CA PRO A 40 9.32 14.59 -14.20
C PRO A 40 10.63 15.33 -13.87
N THR A 41 11.48 15.48 -14.88
CA THR A 41 12.73 16.25 -14.78
C THR A 41 12.79 17.25 -15.93
N LYS A 42 13.82 18.10 -15.93
CA LYS A 42 14.06 19.05 -17.02
C LYS A 42 14.19 18.37 -18.38
N ASP A 43 14.71 17.15 -18.40
CA ASP A 43 15.02 16.40 -19.62
C ASP A 43 13.94 15.35 -19.96
N GLY A 44 12.79 15.41 -19.28
CA GLY A 44 11.67 14.50 -19.50
C GLY A 44 11.42 13.60 -18.28
N LEU A 45 10.65 12.55 -18.50
CA LEU A 45 10.30 11.60 -17.46
C LEU A 45 11.43 10.61 -17.21
N VAL A 46 11.80 10.42 -15.95
CA VAL A 46 12.81 9.46 -15.52
C VAL A 46 12.15 8.38 -14.67
N PRO A 47 12.25 7.09 -15.02
CA PRO A 47 11.71 6.03 -14.19
C PRO A 47 12.53 5.89 -12.91
N VAL A 48 11.85 5.92 -11.77
CA VAL A 48 12.46 5.78 -10.44
C VAL A 48 11.79 4.63 -9.71
N THR A 49 12.59 3.76 -9.13
CA THR A 49 12.08 2.67 -8.29
C THR A 49 11.95 3.17 -6.86
N CYS A 50 10.73 3.08 -6.35
CA CYS A 50 10.42 3.42 -4.96
C CYS A 50 10.02 2.15 -4.21
N ILE A 51 10.34 2.08 -2.93
CA ILE A 51 9.91 0.99 -2.06
C ILE A 51 8.70 1.47 -1.29
N ILE A 52 7.63 0.71 -1.37
CA ILE A 52 6.39 1.00 -0.64
C ILE A 52 6.01 -0.19 0.25
N ARG A 53 5.18 0.07 1.23
CA ARG A 53 4.59 -0.98 2.08
C ARG A 53 3.09 -0.76 2.26
N PRO A 54 2.34 -1.84 2.49
CA PRO A 54 0.93 -1.67 2.83
C PRO A 54 0.77 -1.02 4.20
N LEU A 55 -0.28 -0.24 4.37
CA LEU A 55 -0.63 0.35 5.66
C LEU A 55 -1.57 -0.57 6.42
N THR A 56 -1.40 -0.60 7.75
CA THR A 56 -2.34 -1.25 8.65
C THR A 56 -3.61 -0.42 8.77
N SER A 57 -4.69 -1.05 9.26
CA SER A 57 -5.95 -0.34 9.53
C SER A 57 -5.76 0.82 10.51
N SER A 58 -4.92 0.64 11.51
CA SER A 58 -4.58 1.66 12.50
C SER A 58 -3.89 2.87 11.86
N GLU A 59 -2.92 2.62 10.98
CA GLU A 59 -2.21 3.69 10.27
C GLU A 59 -3.13 4.45 9.31
N TRP A 60 -4.01 3.73 8.62
CA TRP A 60 -5.00 4.34 7.72
C TRP A 60 -5.98 5.21 8.49
N GLU A 61 -6.48 4.71 9.61
CA GLU A 61 -7.38 5.44 10.49
C GLU A 61 -6.73 6.70 11.06
N ASN A 62 -5.48 6.61 11.49
CA ASN A 62 -4.73 7.76 11.99
C ASN A 62 -4.56 8.84 10.91
N ALA A 63 -4.29 8.45 9.67
CA ALA A 63 -4.19 9.37 8.54
C ALA A 63 -5.54 10.04 8.25
N THR A 64 -6.63 9.27 8.30
CA THR A 64 -7.99 9.77 8.12
C THR A 64 -8.35 10.79 9.20
N ASN A 65 -8.09 10.46 10.47
CA ASN A 65 -8.37 11.34 11.60
C ASN A 65 -7.55 12.64 11.51
N TYR A 66 -6.29 12.55 11.14
CA TYR A 66 -5.45 13.72 10.91
C TYR A 66 -6.01 14.63 9.82
N ALA A 67 -6.39 14.04 8.69
CA ALA A 67 -6.95 14.77 7.56
C ALA A 67 -8.28 15.45 7.89
N MET A 68 -9.13 14.77 8.66
CA MET A 68 -10.41 15.34 9.13
C MET A 68 -10.19 16.53 10.06
N LYS A 69 -9.24 16.42 10.97
CA LYS A 69 -8.91 17.48 11.93
C LYS A 69 -8.28 18.68 11.26
N ASN A 70 -7.39 18.48 10.30
CA ASN A 70 -6.65 19.54 9.62
C ASN A 70 -7.26 19.93 8.27
N LYS A 71 -8.26 19.18 7.78
CA LYS A 71 -8.94 19.37 6.49
C LYS A 71 -7.99 19.32 5.28
N LYS A 72 -6.87 18.59 5.41
CA LYS A 72 -5.86 18.49 4.36
C LYS A 72 -4.90 17.32 4.62
N ASP A 73 -4.04 17.06 3.66
CA ASP A 73 -2.86 16.19 3.77
C ASP A 73 -3.13 14.71 3.97
N PHE A 74 -4.34 14.22 3.63
CA PHE A 74 -4.67 12.79 3.74
C PHE A 74 -3.70 11.93 2.94
N ILE A 75 -3.51 12.26 1.66
CA ILE A 75 -2.65 11.50 0.75
C ILE A 75 -1.19 11.52 1.25
N LEU A 76 -0.69 12.69 1.64
CA LEU A 76 0.67 12.83 2.15
C LEU A 76 0.87 12.07 3.46
N LYS A 77 -0.14 12.00 4.31
CA LYS A 77 -0.08 11.20 5.55
C LYS A 77 -0.03 9.70 5.27
N ILE A 78 -0.73 9.23 4.25
CA ILE A 78 -0.63 7.85 3.78
C ILE A 78 0.79 7.57 3.27
N LEU A 79 1.34 8.43 2.43
CA LEU A 79 2.67 8.26 1.87
C LEU A 79 3.77 8.36 2.93
N GLU A 80 3.58 9.19 3.96
CA GLU A 80 4.53 9.32 5.07
C GLU A 80 4.85 7.98 5.72
N LYS A 81 3.87 7.10 5.81
CA LYS A 81 4.05 5.74 6.36
C LYS A 81 4.35 4.70 5.29
N GLY A 82 3.83 4.89 4.08
CA GLY A 82 3.87 3.89 3.03
C GLY A 82 5.07 3.95 2.10
N VAL A 83 5.75 5.09 1.97
CA VAL A 83 6.93 5.26 1.11
C VAL A 83 8.19 5.20 1.96
N LEU A 84 9.12 4.31 1.58
CA LEU A 84 10.33 4.06 2.33
C LEU A 84 11.55 4.61 1.58
N ASN A 85 12.56 5.01 2.33
CA ASN A 85 13.87 5.37 1.78
C ASN A 85 14.72 4.11 1.54
N ASP A 86 15.95 4.31 1.08
CA ASP A 86 16.88 3.21 0.77
C ASP A 86 17.26 2.38 2.00
N ASP A 87 17.15 2.95 3.19
CA ASP A 87 17.41 2.26 4.46
C ASP A 87 16.18 1.50 4.99
N GLY A 88 15.06 1.56 4.27
CA GLY A 88 13.81 0.90 4.66
C GLY A 88 13.01 1.66 5.71
N GLU A 89 13.32 2.92 5.95
CA GLU A 89 12.59 3.78 6.88
C GLU A 89 11.65 4.74 6.13
N PRO A 90 10.59 5.25 6.79
CA PRO A 90 9.69 6.22 6.16
C PRO A 90 10.45 7.43 5.63
N LEU A 91 10.07 7.87 4.42
CA LEU A 91 10.75 8.97 3.71
C LEU A 91 10.61 10.32 4.42
N GLY A 92 9.53 10.52 5.13
CA GLY A 92 9.25 11.76 5.85
C GLY A 92 8.37 12.73 5.08
N PHE A 93 7.54 13.43 5.84
CA PHE A 93 6.53 14.35 5.31
C PHE A 93 7.12 15.51 4.52
N GLU A 94 8.23 16.06 5.00
CA GLU A 94 8.87 17.22 4.37
C GLU A 94 9.33 16.93 2.95
N LEU A 95 9.98 15.80 2.72
CA LEU A 95 10.40 15.39 1.38
C LEU A 95 9.20 15.08 0.49
N LEU A 96 8.20 14.41 1.03
CA LEU A 96 6.97 14.08 0.31
C LEU A 96 6.21 15.31 -0.15
N SER A 97 6.19 16.37 0.67
CA SER A 97 5.51 17.61 0.33
C SER A 97 6.17 18.35 -0.84
N LYS A 98 7.41 18.03 -1.14
CA LYS A 98 8.16 18.59 -2.27
C LYS A 98 8.07 17.75 -3.55
N MET A 99 7.46 16.58 -3.48
CA MET A 99 7.26 15.72 -4.64
C MET A 99 6.27 16.31 -5.64
N PRO A 100 6.49 16.09 -6.94
CA PRO A 100 5.46 16.43 -7.95
C PRO A 100 4.15 15.70 -7.66
N MET A 101 3.02 16.37 -7.85
CA MET A 101 1.69 15.83 -7.53
C MET A 101 1.38 14.53 -8.29
N GLY A 102 1.82 14.42 -9.54
CA GLY A 102 1.62 13.19 -10.33
C GLY A 102 2.30 11.98 -9.71
N VAL A 103 3.50 12.16 -9.15
CA VAL A 103 4.25 11.09 -8.45
C VAL A 103 3.53 10.72 -7.15
N VAL A 104 3.09 11.70 -6.39
CA VAL A 104 2.34 11.51 -5.15
C VAL A 104 1.07 10.72 -5.40
N THR A 105 0.31 11.09 -6.42
CA THR A 105 -0.94 10.41 -6.79
C THR A 105 -0.70 8.96 -7.21
N GLU A 106 0.33 8.72 -7.99
CA GLU A 106 0.69 7.38 -8.45
C GLU A 106 1.12 6.48 -7.28
N LEU A 107 1.97 6.98 -6.40
CA LEU A 107 2.40 6.26 -5.20
C LEU A 107 1.22 5.96 -4.26
N TYR A 108 0.33 6.91 -4.07
CA TYR A 108 -0.89 6.71 -3.28
C TYR A 108 -1.74 5.57 -3.85
N LYS A 109 -1.89 5.53 -5.16
CA LYS A 109 -2.65 4.48 -5.84
C LYS A 109 -2.05 3.10 -5.58
N TYR A 110 -0.73 2.96 -5.73
CA TYR A 110 -0.04 1.70 -5.45
C TYR A 110 -0.17 1.27 -4.00
N ILE A 111 -0.01 2.19 -3.05
CA ILE A 111 -0.14 1.89 -1.62
C ILE A 111 -1.58 1.47 -1.29
N SER A 112 -2.57 2.14 -1.85
CA SER A 112 -3.98 1.77 -1.69
C SER A 112 -4.26 0.37 -2.20
N ASP A 113 -3.72 0.02 -3.38
CA ASP A 113 -3.90 -1.30 -3.98
C ASP A 113 -3.30 -2.40 -3.11
N ILE A 114 -2.05 -2.25 -2.66
CA ILE A 114 -1.40 -3.26 -1.83
C ILE A 114 -1.95 -3.32 -0.39
N SER A 115 -2.55 -2.24 0.07
CA SER A 115 -3.24 -2.19 1.36
C SER A 115 -4.63 -2.81 1.32
N GLY A 116 -5.08 -3.23 0.12
CA GLY A 116 -6.37 -3.87 -0.06
C GLY A 116 -7.55 -2.90 -0.10
N VAL A 117 -7.29 -1.61 -0.25
CA VAL A 117 -8.35 -0.61 -0.41
C VAL A 117 -8.82 -0.67 -1.87
N LYS A 118 -10.01 -1.20 -2.08
CA LYS A 118 -10.58 -1.30 -3.43
C LYS A 118 -10.94 0.08 -3.95
N GLU A 119 -10.31 0.45 -5.07
CA GLU A 119 -10.63 1.66 -5.81
C GLU A 119 -11.79 1.49 -6.79
N ASP A 120 -12.83 0.78 -6.44
CA ASP A 120 -14.07 0.98 -7.16
C ASP A 120 -14.69 2.28 -6.64
N LYS A 121 -14.27 3.38 -7.25
CA LYS A 121 -14.71 4.73 -6.88
C LYS A 121 -16.22 4.87 -6.88
N GLU A 122 -16.91 4.15 -7.76
CA GLU A 122 -18.37 4.16 -7.81
C GLU A 122 -19.00 3.44 -6.62
N GLU A 123 -18.47 2.26 -6.25
CA GLU A 123 -18.94 1.53 -5.07
C GLU A 123 -18.61 2.25 -3.77
N GLN A 124 -17.41 2.78 -3.64
CA GLN A 124 -17.03 3.57 -2.46
C GLN A 124 -17.85 4.85 -2.35
N TYR A 125 -18.12 5.50 -3.47
CA TYR A 125 -18.96 6.69 -3.52
C TYR A 125 -20.40 6.36 -3.10
N LYS A 126 -20.89 5.24 -3.58
CA LYS A 126 -22.24 4.74 -3.26
C LYS A 126 -22.37 4.39 -1.78
N LEU A 127 -21.40 3.65 -1.25
CA LEU A 127 -21.32 3.28 0.17
C LEU A 127 -21.21 4.52 1.06
N THR A 128 -20.36 5.46 0.70
CA THR A 128 -20.20 6.71 1.45
C THR A 128 -21.46 7.54 1.45
N ARG A 129 -22.17 7.60 0.32
CA ARG A 129 -23.46 8.27 0.21
C ARG A 129 -24.52 7.61 1.10
N GLU A 130 -24.63 6.29 1.07
CA GLU A 130 -25.57 5.54 1.89
C GLU A 130 -25.29 5.67 3.39
N LEU A 131 -24.01 5.63 3.78
CA LEU A 131 -23.60 5.79 5.17
C LEU A 131 -23.77 7.21 5.69
N MET A 132 -23.66 8.21 4.82
CA MET A 132 -23.79 9.62 5.18
C MET A 132 -25.22 10.19 4.98
N GLY A 133 -26.14 9.38 4.44
CA GLY A 133 -27.52 9.78 4.24
C GLY A 133 -27.75 10.76 3.10
N PHE A 134 -26.85 10.77 2.14
CA PHE A 134 -27.01 11.58 0.92
C PHE A 134 -27.81 10.87 -0.15
#